data_640a66d07988c27f2ef0e7410c43bdd6
#
_entry.id   640a66d07988c27f2ef0e7410c43bdd6
#
_cell.length_a   1.000
_cell.length_b   1.000
_cell.length_c   1.000
_cell.angle_alpha   90.00
_cell.angle_beta   90.00
_cell.angle_gamma   90.00
#
_symmetry.space_group_name_H-M   'P 1'
#
loop_
_entity.id
_entity.type
_entity.pdbx_description
1 polymer ?
#
loop_
_entity_poly.entity_id
_entity_poly.type
_entity_poly.pdbx_seq_one_letter_code
_entity_poly.pdbx_strand_id
1 'polypeptide(L)'
;MMRAVLWSALAFVLKLLWEIAPVRLYKIWDAADRMAVAWALLHCTLGDVLIALALFALAGVLLRCADWPMLRPWTGGAIVVIGAIAYTVWSEWFNVDRAGNWGYTASMPMVFGIGLAPLLQWLILPPVMVVGYRRLRSSLFTAKADSAHDFTRNPS
;
A
#
# COMPACT_ATOMS: atom_id res chain seq x y z
N MET A 1 -1.73 17.23 -6.59
CA MET A 1 -2.69 16.19 -6.97
C MET A 1 -2.02 14.96 -7.58
N MET A 2 -1.29 15.04 -8.67
CA MET A 2 -0.68 13.88 -9.38
C MET A 2 0.14 12.94 -8.49
N ARG A 3 0.89 13.45 -7.48
CA ARG A 3 1.71 12.61 -6.57
C ARG A 3 0.85 11.65 -5.73
N ALA A 4 -0.20 12.17 -5.10
CA ALA A 4 -1.11 11.37 -4.28
C ALA A 4 -1.88 10.36 -5.14
N VAL A 5 -2.33 10.76 -6.34
CA VAL A 5 -3.02 9.86 -7.28
C VAL A 5 -2.12 8.69 -7.68
N LEU A 6 -0.87 8.97 -8.08
CA LEU A 6 0.07 7.93 -8.46
C LEU A 6 0.39 6.98 -7.29
N TRP A 7 0.58 7.53 -6.07
CA TRP A 7 0.82 6.75 -4.86
C TRP A 7 -0.38 5.85 -4.52
N SER A 8 -1.60 6.41 -4.56
CA SER A 8 -2.83 5.65 -4.28
C SER A 8 -3.12 4.57 -5.33
N ALA A 9 -2.84 4.84 -6.60
CA ALA A 9 -3.00 3.83 -7.66
C ALA A 9 -2.03 2.67 -7.48
N LEU A 10 -0.76 2.93 -7.15
CA LEU A 10 0.21 1.89 -6.80
C LEU A 10 -0.21 1.12 -5.55
N ALA A 11 -0.66 1.83 -4.51
CA ALA A 11 -1.17 1.20 -3.30
C ALA A 11 -2.33 0.26 -3.63
N PHE A 12 -3.33 0.74 -4.37
CA PHE A 12 -4.50 -0.05 -4.71
C PHE A 12 -4.13 -1.36 -5.44
N VAL A 13 -3.33 -1.27 -6.50
CA VAL A 13 -2.95 -2.47 -7.26
C VAL A 13 -2.14 -3.45 -6.41
N LEU A 14 -1.11 -2.98 -5.72
CA LEU A 14 -0.23 -3.85 -4.95
C LEU A 14 -0.93 -4.44 -3.72
N LYS A 15 -1.77 -3.66 -3.05
CA LYS A 15 -2.53 -4.12 -1.89
C LYS A 15 -3.61 -5.12 -2.28
N LEU A 16 -4.35 -4.86 -3.38
CA LEU A 16 -5.33 -5.83 -3.88
C LEU A 16 -4.70 -7.18 -4.24
N LEU A 17 -3.56 -7.16 -4.93
CA LEU A 17 -2.82 -8.38 -5.23
C LEU A 17 -2.36 -9.11 -3.97
N TRP A 18 -1.93 -8.35 -2.95
CA TRP A 18 -1.55 -8.93 -1.67
C TRP A 18 -2.73 -9.51 -0.92
N GLU A 19 -3.88 -8.83 -0.86
CA GLU A 19 -5.08 -9.33 -0.17
C GLU A 19 -5.58 -10.66 -0.78
N ILE A 20 -5.50 -10.81 -2.10
CA ILE A 20 -5.90 -12.05 -2.79
C ILE A 20 -4.94 -13.20 -2.46
N ALA A 21 -3.65 -12.97 -2.37
CA ALA A 21 -2.66 -14.02 -2.24
C ALA A 21 -2.81 -14.87 -0.96
N PRO A 22 -2.92 -14.29 0.25
CA PRO A 22 -3.06 -15.03 1.51
C PRO A 22 -4.52 -15.24 1.95
N VAL A 23 -5.53 -14.94 1.14
CA VAL A 23 -6.95 -14.94 1.57
C VAL A 23 -7.37 -16.25 2.24
N ARG A 24 -6.80 -17.39 1.84
CA ARG A 24 -7.06 -18.71 2.42
C ARG A 24 -6.52 -18.88 3.85
N LEU A 25 -5.68 -17.98 4.31
CA LEU A 25 -5.17 -17.96 5.68
C LEU A 25 -6.15 -17.30 6.65
N TYR A 26 -7.23 -16.70 6.15
CA TYR A 26 -8.28 -16.06 6.94
C TYR A 26 -9.56 -16.90 6.95
N LYS A 27 -10.23 -16.96 8.11
CA LYS A 27 -11.46 -17.74 8.32
C LYS A 27 -12.60 -17.35 7.40
N ILE A 28 -12.61 -16.12 6.89
CA ILE A 28 -13.64 -15.63 5.97
C ILE A 28 -13.71 -16.45 4.68
N TRP A 29 -12.59 -17.05 4.25
CA TRP A 29 -12.54 -17.88 3.06
C TRP A 29 -13.45 -19.12 3.16
N ASP A 30 -13.49 -19.73 4.35
CA ASP A 30 -14.28 -20.96 4.57
C ASP A 30 -15.70 -20.67 5.08
N ALA A 31 -15.94 -19.51 5.67
CA ALA A 31 -17.20 -19.17 6.35
C ALA A 31 -18.16 -18.34 5.51
N ALA A 32 -17.69 -17.67 4.44
CA ALA A 32 -18.48 -16.72 3.65
C ALA A 32 -18.69 -17.19 2.20
N ASP A 33 -19.75 -16.66 1.57
CA ASP A 33 -19.92 -16.81 0.14
C ASP A 33 -18.88 -15.99 -0.65
N ARG A 34 -18.75 -16.26 -1.95
CA ARG A 34 -17.76 -15.60 -2.81
C ARG A 34 -17.94 -14.09 -2.90
N MET A 35 -19.18 -13.59 -2.82
CA MET A 35 -19.47 -12.17 -2.88
C MET A 35 -19.02 -11.47 -1.59
N ALA A 36 -19.30 -12.09 -0.44
CA ALA A 36 -18.82 -11.59 0.85
C ALA A 36 -17.28 -11.57 0.93
N VAL A 37 -16.60 -12.60 0.42
CA VAL A 37 -15.13 -12.62 0.33
C VAL A 37 -14.63 -11.49 -0.57
N ALA A 38 -15.21 -11.30 -1.76
CA ALA A 38 -14.83 -10.23 -2.68
C ALA A 38 -15.04 -8.84 -2.08
N TRP A 39 -16.15 -8.65 -1.36
CA TRP A 39 -16.43 -7.40 -0.63
C TRP A 39 -15.40 -7.15 0.47
N ALA A 40 -15.05 -8.17 1.26
CA ALA A 40 -14.04 -8.04 2.30
C ALA A 40 -12.67 -7.68 1.73
N LEU A 41 -12.23 -8.32 0.65
CA LEU A 41 -10.99 -8.01 -0.04
C LEU A 41 -10.95 -6.56 -0.53
N LEU A 42 -12.04 -6.09 -1.15
CA LEU A 42 -12.14 -4.71 -1.61
C LEU A 42 -12.12 -3.72 -0.44
N HIS A 43 -12.88 -4.01 0.61
CA HIS A 43 -12.95 -3.16 1.82
C HIS A 43 -11.58 -3.03 2.49
N CYS A 44 -10.86 -4.14 2.70
CA CYS A 44 -9.52 -4.15 3.27
C CYS A 44 -8.54 -3.39 2.37
N THR A 45 -8.58 -3.64 1.05
CA THR A 45 -7.73 -2.91 0.08
C THR A 45 -7.96 -1.40 0.15
N LEU A 46 -9.21 -0.93 0.20
CA LEU A 46 -9.51 0.50 0.30
C LEU A 46 -9.03 1.09 1.62
N GLY A 47 -9.20 0.37 2.74
CA GLY A 47 -8.65 0.74 4.04
C GLY A 47 -7.12 0.91 3.98
N ASP A 48 -6.44 -0.06 3.38
CA ASP A 48 -4.99 -0.04 3.19
C ASP A 48 -4.50 1.12 2.31
N VAL A 49 -5.25 1.47 1.26
CA VAL A 49 -4.95 2.64 0.43
C VAL A 49 -5.06 3.93 1.25
N LEU A 50 -6.07 4.05 2.10
CA LEU A 50 -6.23 5.22 2.98
C LEU A 50 -5.07 5.32 3.97
N ILE A 51 -4.66 4.20 4.59
CA ILE A 51 -3.49 4.15 5.48
C ILE A 51 -2.21 4.53 4.72
N ALA A 52 -1.99 3.95 3.54
CA ALA A 52 -0.83 4.27 2.71
C ALA A 52 -0.78 5.74 2.32
N LEU A 53 -1.93 6.36 2.02
CA LEU A 53 -2.04 7.78 1.68
C LEU A 53 -1.79 8.67 2.91
N ALA A 54 -2.34 8.31 4.06
CA ALA A 54 -2.11 9.03 5.32
C ALA A 54 -0.62 9.01 5.71
N LEU A 55 0.03 7.86 5.60
CA LEU A 55 1.46 7.72 5.88
C LEU A 55 2.33 8.42 4.84
N PHE A 56 1.92 8.45 3.57
CA PHE A 56 2.57 9.27 2.54
C PHE A 56 2.54 10.76 2.89
N ALA A 57 1.38 11.26 3.32
CA ALA A 57 1.22 12.64 3.74
C ALA A 57 2.03 12.93 5.02
N LEU A 58 1.98 12.04 6.01
CA LEU A 58 2.75 12.14 7.25
C LEU A 58 4.26 12.24 6.97
N ALA A 59 4.79 11.36 6.13
CA ALA A 59 6.20 11.40 5.73
C ALA A 59 6.53 12.73 5.03
N GLY A 60 5.64 13.24 4.18
CA GLY A 60 5.78 14.54 3.53
C GLY A 60 5.87 15.71 4.51
N VAL A 61 5.03 15.70 5.55
CA VAL A 61 5.01 16.71 6.62
C VAL A 61 6.28 16.61 7.47
N LEU A 62 6.61 15.43 7.98
CA LEU A 62 7.78 15.21 8.84
C LEU A 62 9.09 15.57 8.14
N LEU A 63 9.21 15.26 6.87
CA LEU A 63 10.38 15.58 6.06
C LEU A 63 10.37 17.00 5.48
N ARG A 64 9.26 17.72 5.64
CA ARG A 64 9.00 19.00 4.95
C ARG A 64 9.28 18.91 3.45
N CYS A 65 8.92 17.78 2.84
CA CYS A 65 9.22 17.43 1.46
C CYS A 65 8.06 16.67 0.84
N ALA A 66 7.23 17.35 0.09
CA ALA A 66 6.06 16.74 -0.55
C ALA A 66 6.42 15.72 -1.66
N ASP A 67 7.64 15.77 -2.19
CA ASP A 67 8.16 14.82 -3.20
C ASP A 67 9.23 13.90 -2.61
N TRP A 68 9.05 13.52 -1.34
CA TRP A 68 9.97 12.69 -0.62
C TRP A 68 10.29 11.35 -1.31
N PRO A 69 9.36 10.69 -2.06
CA PRO A 69 9.73 9.45 -2.73
C PRO A 69 10.83 9.63 -3.79
N MET A 70 10.92 10.83 -4.38
CA MET A 70 12.00 11.15 -5.33
C MET A 70 13.27 11.62 -4.62
N LEU A 71 13.13 12.52 -3.64
CA LEU A 71 14.24 13.26 -3.04
C LEU A 71 14.82 12.61 -1.77
N ARG A 72 13.99 11.93 -0.99
CA ARG A 72 14.36 11.26 0.28
C ARG A 72 13.73 9.88 0.42
N PRO A 73 13.90 8.98 -0.57
CA PRO A 73 13.15 7.71 -0.67
C PRO A 73 13.33 6.80 0.54
N TRP A 74 14.54 6.69 1.05
CA TRP A 74 14.85 5.79 2.15
C TRP A 74 14.30 6.28 3.49
N THR A 75 14.48 7.55 3.80
CA THR A 75 13.95 8.14 5.05
C THR A 75 12.43 8.16 5.03
N GLY A 76 11.82 8.60 3.93
CA GLY A 76 10.36 8.61 3.80
C GLY A 76 9.78 7.21 3.78
N GLY A 77 10.44 6.26 3.07
CA GLY A 77 10.05 4.85 3.07
C GLY A 77 10.12 4.23 4.47
N ALA A 78 11.15 4.53 5.26
CA ALA A 78 11.26 4.06 6.65
C ALA A 78 10.12 4.60 7.53
N ILE A 79 9.76 5.88 7.40
CA ILE A 79 8.62 6.47 8.13
C ILE A 79 7.33 5.71 7.78
N VAL A 80 7.11 5.43 6.49
CA VAL A 80 5.91 4.69 6.05
C VAL A 80 5.90 3.27 6.61
N VAL A 81 7.01 2.53 6.53
CA VAL A 81 7.11 1.16 7.06
C VAL A 81 6.87 1.13 8.56
N ILE A 82 7.55 1.98 9.32
CA ILE A 82 7.43 2.01 10.80
C ILE A 82 6.00 2.38 11.21
N GLY A 83 5.44 3.42 10.60
CA GLY A 83 4.06 3.85 10.89
C GLY A 83 3.02 2.77 10.53
N ALA A 84 3.23 2.11 9.40
CA ALA A 84 2.35 1.03 8.95
C ALA A 84 2.43 -0.21 9.85
N ILE A 85 3.62 -0.65 10.23
CA ILE A 85 3.78 -1.78 11.17
C ILE A 85 3.15 -1.45 12.52
N ALA A 86 3.38 -0.24 13.05
CA ALA A 86 2.77 0.18 14.31
C ALA A 86 1.23 0.16 14.24
N TYR A 87 0.66 0.67 13.15
CA TYR A 87 -0.78 0.61 12.91
C TYR A 87 -1.28 -0.83 12.78
N THR A 88 -0.57 -1.68 12.02
CA THR A 88 -0.96 -3.08 11.82
C THR A 88 -0.97 -3.84 13.14
N VAL A 89 0.07 -3.71 13.95
CA VAL A 89 0.13 -4.36 15.28
C VAL A 89 -1.08 -3.96 16.12
N TRP A 90 -1.40 -2.66 16.17
CA TRP A 90 -2.57 -2.17 16.91
C TRP A 90 -3.88 -2.67 16.29
N SER A 91 -4.03 -2.59 14.99
CA SER A 91 -5.25 -2.99 14.27
C SER A 91 -5.53 -4.48 14.40
N GLU A 92 -4.52 -5.32 14.24
CA GLU A 92 -4.65 -6.77 14.38
C GLU A 92 -5.02 -7.17 15.81
N TRP A 93 -4.34 -6.59 16.80
CA TRP A 93 -4.70 -6.80 18.19
C TRP A 93 -6.15 -6.39 18.48
N PHE A 94 -6.58 -5.22 18.01
CA PHE A 94 -7.94 -4.75 18.25
C PHE A 94 -8.97 -5.62 17.51
N ASN A 95 -8.76 -5.91 16.24
CA ASN A 95 -9.77 -6.56 15.41
C ASN A 95 -9.84 -8.09 15.63
N VAL A 96 -8.70 -8.74 15.91
CA VAL A 96 -8.66 -10.17 16.13
C VAL A 96 -9.00 -10.51 17.58
N ASP A 97 -8.31 -9.88 18.55
CA ASP A 97 -8.42 -10.27 19.97
C ASP A 97 -9.59 -9.60 20.71
N ARG A 98 -9.89 -8.33 20.38
CA ARG A 98 -10.90 -7.55 21.10
C ARG A 98 -12.26 -7.54 20.42
N ALA A 99 -12.30 -7.21 19.15
CA ALA A 99 -13.55 -7.04 18.41
C ALA A 99 -14.03 -8.31 17.70
N GLY A 100 -13.13 -9.27 17.40
CA GLY A 100 -13.47 -10.49 16.69
C GLY A 100 -13.97 -10.26 15.24
N ASN A 101 -13.57 -9.15 14.62
CA ASN A 101 -14.03 -8.77 13.29
C ASN A 101 -13.53 -9.73 12.21
N TRP A 102 -12.34 -10.32 12.41
CA TRP A 102 -11.79 -11.39 11.57
C TRP A 102 -10.94 -12.35 12.39
N GLY A 103 -10.52 -13.44 11.78
CA GLY A 103 -9.67 -14.42 12.43
C GLY A 103 -8.86 -15.19 11.42
N TYR A 104 -7.85 -15.88 11.92
CA TYR A 104 -6.93 -16.68 11.14
C TYR A 104 -7.29 -18.16 11.17
N THR A 105 -6.99 -18.86 10.08
CA THR A 105 -6.98 -20.33 10.06
C THR A 105 -5.75 -20.86 10.80
N ALA A 106 -5.74 -22.16 11.13
CA ALA A 106 -4.58 -22.80 11.74
C ALA A 106 -3.30 -22.77 10.87
N SER A 107 -3.44 -22.49 9.58
CA SER A 107 -2.33 -22.40 8.64
C SER A 107 -1.65 -21.04 8.62
N MET A 108 -2.20 -20.01 9.29
CA MET A 108 -1.58 -18.69 9.36
C MET A 108 -0.36 -18.73 10.26
N PRO A 109 0.86 -18.46 9.75
CA PRO A 109 2.01 -18.26 10.62
C PRO A 109 1.82 -17.03 11.49
N MET A 110 2.15 -17.14 12.79
CA MET A 110 1.93 -16.09 13.77
C MET A 110 3.25 -15.59 14.34
N VAL A 111 3.34 -14.27 14.56
CA VAL A 111 4.45 -13.62 15.27
C VAL A 111 3.87 -12.77 16.39
N PHE A 112 4.17 -13.11 17.65
CA PHE A 112 3.62 -12.46 18.85
C PHE A 112 2.09 -12.33 18.85
N GLY A 113 1.38 -13.36 18.36
CA GLY A 113 -0.09 -13.35 18.28
C GLY A 113 -0.67 -12.63 17.07
N ILE A 114 0.17 -12.09 16.18
CA ILE A 114 -0.25 -11.36 14.98
C ILE A 114 0.07 -12.20 13.75
N GLY A 115 -0.85 -12.23 12.79
CA GLY A 115 -0.65 -12.91 11.52
C GLY A 115 0.57 -12.39 10.75
N LEU A 116 1.38 -13.31 10.22
CA LEU A 116 2.57 -12.93 9.47
C LEU A 116 2.23 -12.24 8.15
N ALA A 117 1.11 -12.60 7.51
CA ALA A 117 0.71 -12.02 6.22
C ALA A 117 0.50 -10.50 6.29
N PRO A 118 -0.26 -9.91 7.24
CA PRO A 118 -0.41 -8.46 7.36
C PRO A 118 0.90 -7.76 7.75
N LEU A 119 1.77 -8.39 8.54
CA LEU A 119 3.07 -7.81 8.86
C LEU A 119 4.00 -7.72 7.64
N LEU A 120 4.08 -8.81 6.85
CA LEU A 120 4.89 -8.85 5.64
C LEU A 120 4.37 -7.87 4.57
N GLN A 121 3.07 -7.67 4.49
CA GLN A 121 2.47 -6.70 3.59
C GLN A 121 3.08 -5.31 3.79
N TRP A 122 3.13 -4.84 5.02
CA TRP A 122 3.64 -3.51 5.33
C TRP A 122 5.17 -3.41 5.43
N LEU A 123 5.84 -4.54 5.50
CA LEU A 123 7.30 -4.57 5.41
C LEU A 123 7.77 -4.54 3.94
N ILE A 124 7.06 -5.23 3.05
CA ILE A 124 7.47 -5.45 1.65
C ILE A 124 6.89 -4.40 0.71
N LEU A 125 5.58 -4.11 0.80
CA LEU A 125 4.93 -3.28 -0.21
C LEU A 125 5.39 -1.80 -0.20
N PRO A 126 5.62 -1.11 0.93
CA PRO A 126 6.06 0.27 0.89
C PRO A 126 7.40 0.49 0.17
N PRO A 127 8.46 -0.33 0.36
CA PRO A 127 9.67 -0.26 -0.46
C PRO A 127 9.39 -0.46 -1.96
N VAL A 128 8.55 -1.44 -2.31
CA VAL A 128 8.14 -1.69 -3.71
C VAL A 128 7.40 -0.49 -4.28
N MET A 129 6.49 0.12 -3.50
CA MET A 129 5.77 1.33 -3.89
C MET A 129 6.70 2.51 -4.14
N VAL A 130 7.72 2.72 -3.29
CA VAL A 130 8.71 3.78 -3.49
C VAL A 130 9.47 3.57 -4.80
N VAL A 131 9.93 2.36 -5.07
CA VAL A 131 10.63 2.03 -6.32
C VAL A 131 9.72 2.20 -7.54
N GLY A 132 8.50 1.66 -7.48
CA GLY A 132 7.50 1.79 -8.54
C GLY A 132 7.13 3.25 -8.82
N TYR A 133 6.90 4.03 -7.77
CA TYR A 133 6.63 5.46 -7.89
C TYR A 133 7.75 6.20 -8.63
N ARG A 134 9.00 5.95 -8.25
CA ARG A 134 10.18 6.59 -8.87
C ARG A 134 10.28 6.24 -10.35
N ARG A 135 10.11 4.97 -10.71
CA ARG A 135 10.16 4.52 -12.11
C ARG A 135 9.06 5.16 -12.96
N LEU A 136 7.80 5.08 -12.50
CA LEU A 136 6.67 5.66 -13.22
C LEU A 136 6.79 7.18 -13.36
N ARG A 137 7.23 7.84 -12.29
CA ARG A 137 7.44 9.28 -12.31
C ARG A 137 8.50 9.70 -13.33
N SER A 138 9.64 9.01 -13.38
CA SER A 138 10.70 9.26 -14.36
C SER A 138 10.20 9.06 -15.78
N SER A 139 9.50 7.96 -16.07
CA SER A 139 8.96 7.67 -17.41
C SER A 139 7.96 8.74 -17.88
N LEU A 140 7.09 9.25 -16.99
CA LEU A 140 6.15 10.31 -17.31
C LEU A 140 6.85 11.64 -17.67
N PHE A 141 7.97 11.94 -17.03
CA PHE A 141 8.75 13.14 -17.36
C PHE A 141 9.45 13.02 -18.71
N THR A 142 10.03 11.86 -19.03
CA THR A 142 10.68 11.60 -20.30
C THR A 142 9.67 11.70 -21.46
N ALA A 143 8.54 11.01 -21.36
CA ALA A 143 7.49 11.04 -22.37
C ALA A 143 6.96 12.46 -22.65
N LYS A 144 6.84 13.29 -21.61
CA LYS A 144 6.42 14.69 -21.75
C LYS A 144 7.47 15.56 -22.43
N ALA A 145 8.75 15.31 -22.17
CA ALA A 145 9.85 16.03 -22.81
C ALA A 145 9.92 15.72 -24.32
N ASP A 146 9.78 14.43 -24.68
CA ASP A 146 9.79 13.97 -26.07
C ASP A 146 8.60 14.56 -26.86
N SER A 147 7.41 14.57 -26.28
CA SER A 147 6.21 15.18 -26.90
C SER A 147 6.37 16.68 -27.14
N ALA A 148 7.00 17.39 -26.20
CA ALA A 148 7.25 18.82 -26.34
C ALA A 148 8.30 19.11 -27.44
N HIS A 149 9.29 18.26 -27.60
CA HIS A 149 10.32 18.40 -28.63
C HIS A 149 9.77 18.10 -30.02
N ASP A 150 8.84 17.16 -30.16
CA ASP A 150 8.21 16.82 -31.45
C ASP A 150 7.29 17.92 -31.94
N PHE A 151 6.54 18.56 -31.01
CA PHE A 151 5.68 19.72 -31.34
C PHE A 151 6.48 20.93 -31.82
N THR A 152 7.69 21.16 -31.32
CA THR A 152 8.55 22.26 -31.76
C THR A 152 9.25 21.96 -33.08
N ARG A 153 9.37 20.70 -33.47
CA ARG A 153 10.08 20.26 -34.67
C ARG A 153 9.18 20.19 -35.93
N ASN A 154 7.86 20.08 -35.72
CA ASN A 154 6.88 19.97 -36.79
C ASN A 154 5.68 20.92 -36.56
N PRO A 155 5.85 22.27 -36.63
CA PRO A 155 4.73 23.21 -36.56
C PRO A 155 3.95 23.07 -37.85
N SER A 156 2.77 22.47 -37.82
CA SER A 156 1.79 22.38 -38.91
C SER A 156 1.32 23.75 -39.36
#